data_35df3e99b060d241f8fb7bcdf7c5f439
#
_entry.id   35df3e99b060d241f8fb7bcdf7c5f439
#
_cell.length_a   1.000
_cell.length_b   1.000
_cell.length_c   1.000
_cell.angle_alpha   90.00
_cell.angle_beta   90.00
_cell.angle_gamma   90.00
#
_symmetry.space_group_name_H-M   'P 1'
#
loop_
_entity.id
_entity.type
_entity.pdbx_description
1 polymer ?
#
loop_
_entity_poly.entity_id
_entity_poly.type
_entity_poly.pdbx_seq_one_letter_code
_entity_poly.pdbx_strand_id
1 'polypeptide(L)'
;LLKSLGSNVQIFKKKKILKITNNKKHKLLVKYKYISTMRAGVLVMGALLGKYGKCSTALSGGCSLGPRPIGYHLAGFKRLNCKYSLKKGYINILAKNGTKGGYYRFPKVSVTGTSNLILASVLANGITTLKNISIEPEVLDLIKFLKNGGAKIYSTGKRTIKIYGVKKLNGHKHEVIGDRIEAFSYLCTAAITNGKIKVDKINPKHLGAELKVLKNIGCNIKVSKSSIELNKKNKLKPTKIKTAPFPGFATDCMPMLMAVLTKSDGKSKIEETIFSNRYMAAPELVRMGAKINIKGSVAVIVGENMLNGADCISSDLRSTFAIILGAMASNGESCVSRVYHGL
;
A
#
# COMPACT_ATOMS: atom_id res chain seq x y z
N LEU A 1 10.02 -4.00 15.07
CA LEU A 1 10.75 -2.80 14.68
C LEU A 1 10.71 -1.73 15.76
N LEU A 2 9.54 -1.19 16.17
CA LEU A 2 9.46 -0.08 17.15
C LEU A 2 10.10 -0.43 18.50
N LYS A 3 9.85 -1.64 19.03
CA LYS A 3 10.54 -2.14 20.25
C LYS A 3 12.05 -2.15 20.09
N SER A 4 12.57 -2.58 18.93
CA SER A 4 14.02 -2.61 18.68
C SER A 4 14.66 -1.22 18.60
N LEU A 5 13.88 -0.20 18.32
CA LEU A 5 14.31 1.20 18.33
C LEU A 5 14.20 1.85 19.71
N GLY A 6 13.58 1.20 20.69
CA GLY A 6 13.48 1.69 22.06
C GLY A 6 12.09 2.15 22.50
N SER A 7 11.08 2.00 21.65
CA SER A 7 9.68 2.27 22.05
C SER A 7 9.16 1.14 22.94
N ASN A 8 8.39 1.48 23.97
CA ASN A 8 7.58 0.51 24.68
C ASN A 8 6.25 0.31 23.92
N VAL A 9 5.98 -0.94 23.53
CA VAL A 9 4.82 -1.30 22.72
C VAL A 9 4.01 -2.37 23.43
N GLN A 10 2.79 -2.03 23.83
CA GLN A 10 1.81 -2.91 24.45
C GLN A 10 0.68 -3.22 23.48
N ILE A 11 0.34 -4.50 23.32
CA ILE A 11 -0.70 -4.97 22.39
C ILE A 11 -1.84 -5.56 23.20
N PHE A 12 -3.01 -4.97 23.10
CA PHE A 12 -4.24 -5.44 23.73
C PHE A 12 -5.10 -6.12 22.66
N LYS A 13 -4.81 -7.41 22.38
CA LYS A 13 -5.43 -8.17 21.26
C LYS A 13 -6.96 -8.16 21.30
N LYS A 14 -7.58 -8.47 22.45
CA LYS A 14 -9.04 -8.49 22.63
C LYS A 14 -9.68 -7.12 22.32
N LYS A 15 -9.04 -6.02 22.67
CA LYS A 15 -9.51 -4.66 22.43
C LYS A 15 -9.05 -4.09 21.07
N LYS A 16 -8.24 -4.81 20.32
CA LYS A 16 -7.58 -4.35 19.08
C LYS A 16 -6.88 -2.99 19.26
N ILE A 17 -6.21 -2.79 20.41
CA ILE A 17 -5.52 -1.55 20.77
C ILE A 17 -4.02 -1.79 20.81
N LEU A 18 -3.27 -0.86 20.20
CA LEU A 18 -1.82 -0.76 20.29
C LEU A 18 -1.47 0.52 21.08
N LYS A 19 -0.82 0.36 22.24
CA LYS A 19 -0.30 1.48 23.03
C LYS A 19 1.19 1.58 22.84
N ILE A 20 1.67 2.75 22.39
CA ILE A 20 3.10 3.04 22.18
C ILE A 20 3.49 4.18 23.09
N THR A 21 4.53 3.98 23.88
CA THR A 21 5.11 5.03 24.74
C THR A 21 6.61 5.15 24.48
N ASN A 22 7.10 6.39 24.46
CA ASN A 22 8.47 6.71 24.10
C ASN A 22 9.14 7.50 25.25
N ASN A 23 9.56 6.80 26.28
CA ASN A 23 10.17 7.40 27.48
C ASN A 23 11.70 7.45 27.40
N LYS A 24 12.31 6.80 26.41
CA LYS A 24 13.77 6.70 26.24
C LYS A 24 14.20 7.24 24.88
N LYS A 25 15.50 7.60 24.80
CA LYS A 25 16.11 7.98 23.51
C LYS A 25 16.12 6.79 22.56
N HIS A 26 15.65 6.99 21.33
CA HIS A 26 15.58 5.93 20.33
C HIS A 26 16.96 5.60 19.75
N LYS A 27 17.15 4.33 19.39
CA LYS A 27 18.24 3.89 18.53
C LYS A 27 18.02 4.44 17.12
N LEU A 28 19.08 4.92 16.48
CA LEU A 28 19.01 5.57 15.18
C LEU A 28 19.42 4.65 14.03
N LEU A 29 19.78 3.40 14.36
CA LEU A 29 20.12 2.34 13.41
C LEU A 29 18.96 1.37 13.24
N VAL A 30 18.45 1.25 12.02
CA VAL A 30 17.43 0.28 11.64
C VAL A 30 18.08 -0.91 10.96
N LYS A 31 18.11 -2.05 11.65
CA LYS A 31 18.76 -3.27 11.15
C LYS A 31 18.05 -3.85 9.93
N TYR A 32 18.81 -4.46 9.02
CA TYR A 32 18.35 -5.07 7.78
C TYR A 32 17.15 -6.02 7.97
N LYS A 33 17.18 -6.89 8.99
CA LYS A 33 16.11 -7.86 9.28
C LYS A 33 14.71 -7.27 9.42
N TYR A 34 14.57 -5.97 9.76
CA TYR A 34 13.27 -5.31 9.88
C TYR A 34 12.84 -4.61 8.60
N ILE A 35 13.80 -4.30 7.71
CA ILE A 35 13.52 -3.63 6.43
C ILE A 35 13.27 -4.66 5.33
N SER A 36 13.95 -5.82 5.40
CA SER A 36 13.80 -6.89 4.41
C SER A 36 12.40 -7.53 4.42
N THR A 37 11.76 -7.60 5.59
CA THR A 37 10.46 -8.25 5.75
C THR A 37 9.27 -7.30 5.66
N MET A 38 9.50 -5.98 5.81
CA MET A 38 8.41 -5.01 5.88
C MET A 38 8.75 -3.73 5.13
N ARG A 39 8.11 -3.51 3.98
CA ARG A 39 8.31 -2.30 3.16
C ARG A 39 8.05 -0.99 3.93
N ALA A 40 7.03 -0.98 4.79
CA ALA A 40 6.71 0.19 5.62
C ALA A 40 7.85 0.58 6.58
N GLY A 41 8.81 -0.30 6.84
CA GLY A 41 10.01 0.01 7.61
C GLY A 41 10.81 1.21 7.09
N VAL A 42 10.69 1.51 5.78
CA VAL A 42 11.33 2.69 5.18
C VAL A 42 10.80 4.01 5.76
N LEU A 43 9.59 4.05 6.32
CA LEU A 43 8.98 5.26 6.91
C LEU A 43 9.68 5.74 8.17
N VAL A 44 10.43 4.85 8.83
CA VAL A 44 11.23 5.20 10.01
C VAL A 44 12.29 6.26 9.69
N MET A 45 12.78 6.33 8.44
CA MET A 45 13.73 7.37 8.03
C MET A 45 13.18 8.77 8.30
N GLY A 46 11.97 9.07 7.80
CA GLY A 46 11.34 10.37 7.98
C GLY A 46 11.11 10.71 9.45
N ALA A 47 10.62 9.74 10.23
CA ALA A 47 10.35 9.93 11.66
C ALA A 47 11.63 10.21 12.47
N LEU A 48 12.70 9.44 12.24
CA LEU A 48 13.99 9.63 12.93
C LEU A 48 14.68 10.93 12.50
N LEU A 49 14.62 11.27 11.21
CA LEU A 49 15.16 12.53 10.70
C LEU A 49 14.44 13.74 11.29
N GLY A 50 13.11 13.75 11.28
CA GLY A 50 12.33 14.84 11.87
C GLY A 50 12.63 15.03 13.36
N LYS A 51 12.79 13.95 14.12
CA LYS A 51 12.99 14.02 15.57
C LYS A 51 14.45 14.22 16.00
N TYR A 52 15.40 13.56 15.31
CA TYR A 52 16.80 13.49 15.76
C TYR A 52 17.79 14.09 14.76
N GLY A 53 17.34 14.51 13.59
CA GLY A 53 18.21 15.01 12.52
C GLY A 53 19.13 13.95 11.91
N LYS A 54 19.06 12.69 12.33
CA LYS A 54 19.92 11.61 11.81
C LYS A 54 19.24 10.25 11.84
N CYS A 55 19.62 9.40 10.89
CA CYS A 55 19.12 8.03 10.78
C CYS A 55 20.11 7.19 9.98
N SER A 56 20.28 5.93 10.36
CA SER A 56 20.96 4.90 9.57
C SER A 56 19.97 3.77 9.32
N THR A 57 19.70 3.43 8.06
CA THR A 57 18.80 2.33 7.72
C THR A 57 19.40 1.47 6.62
N ALA A 58 19.20 0.17 6.72
CA ALA A 58 19.54 -0.72 5.63
C ALA A 58 18.70 -0.36 4.37
N LEU A 59 19.31 -0.55 3.21
CA LEU A 59 18.56 -0.52 1.96
C LEU A 59 17.52 -1.64 2.00
N SER A 60 16.27 -1.34 1.70
CA SER A 60 15.29 -2.39 1.45
C SER A 60 15.73 -3.19 0.22
N GLY A 61 15.90 -4.49 0.38
CA GLY A 61 16.12 -5.40 -0.74
C GLY A 61 15.01 -5.23 -1.79
N GLY A 62 15.27 -5.67 -3.02
CA GLY A 62 14.24 -5.72 -4.07
C GLY A 62 13.07 -6.58 -3.58
N CYS A 63 11.85 -6.12 -3.80
CA CYS A 63 10.67 -6.96 -3.76
C CYS A 63 10.55 -7.64 -5.12
N SER A 64 9.92 -8.80 -5.20
CA SER A 64 9.58 -9.49 -6.46
C SER A 64 8.87 -8.60 -7.50
N LEU A 65 8.26 -7.51 -7.04
CA LEU A 65 7.64 -6.47 -7.88
C LEU A 65 8.63 -5.55 -8.63
N GLY A 66 9.95 -5.84 -8.55
CA GLY A 66 11.01 -5.06 -9.19
C GLY A 66 11.65 -3.99 -8.30
N PRO A 67 12.56 -3.18 -8.89
CA PRO A 67 13.26 -2.14 -8.16
C PRO A 67 12.27 -1.14 -7.55
N ARG A 68 12.40 -0.90 -6.25
CA ARG A 68 11.66 0.15 -5.56
C ARG A 68 12.62 1.21 -5.04
N PRO A 69 13.14 2.06 -5.94
CA PRO A 69 14.18 3.03 -5.60
C PRO A 69 13.64 3.99 -4.53
N ILE A 70 14.49 4.29 -3.55
CA ILE A 70 14.19 5.33 -2.55
C ILE A 70 14.66 6.72 -3.02
N GLY A 71 14.98 6.87 -4.30
CA GLY A 71 15.49 8.10 -4.88
C GLY A 71 14.62 9.32 -4.59
N TYR A 72 13.29 9.18 -4.67
CA TYR A 72 12.36 10.28 -4.35
C TYR A 72 12.42 10.68 -2.88
N HIS A 73 12.64 9.72 -1.96
CA HIS A 73 12.82 10.01 -0.54
C HIS A 73 14.10 10.81 -0.33
N LEU A 74 15.22 10.34 -0.89
CA LEU A 74 16.53 10.98 -0.74
C LEU A 74 16.58 12.36 -1.39
N ALA A 75 15.99 12.51 -2.58
CA ALA A 75 15.88 13.80 -3.26
C ALA A 75 15.06 14.80 -2.42
N GLY A 76 13.96 14.34 -1.82
CA GLY A 76 13.15 15.14 -0.92
C GLY A 76 13.91 15.51 0.36
N PHE A 77 14.61 14.56 1.00
CA PHE A 77 15.41 14.82 2.19
C PHE A 77 16.54 15.84 1.93
N LYS A 78 17.17 15.83 0.74
CA LYS A 78 18.12 16.88 0.35
C LYS A 78 17.48 18.27 0.41
N ARG A 79 16.23 18.41 -0.01
CA ARG A 79 15.48 19.69 0.06
C ARG A 79 15.14 20.12 1.50
N LEU A 80 15.19 19.18 2.44
CA LEU A 80 15.04 19.44 3.88
C LEU A 80 16.40 19.59 4.59
N ASN A 81 17.47 19.94 3.86
CA ASN A 81 18.83 20.14 4.36
C ASN A 81 19.50 18.88 4.91
N CYS A 82 19.13 17.68 4.38
CA CYS A 82 19.80 16.44 4.73
C CYS A 82 20.91 16.08 3.73
N LYS A 83 22.03 15.58 4.25
CA LYS A 83 23.07 14.89 3.47
C LYS A 83 22.94 13.40 3.68
N TYR A 84 23.30 12.58 2.72
CA TYR A 84 23.33 11.15 2.87
C TYR A 84 24.57 10.51 2.26
N SER A 85 24.93 9.36 2.80
CA SER A 85 25.99 8.48 2.27
C SER A 85 25.53 7.04 2.31
N LEU A 86 26.07 6.23 1.40
CA LEU A 86 25.86 4.78 1.37
C LEU A 86 27.13 4.10 1.84
N LYS A 87 27.03 3.26 2.88
CA LYS A 87 28.16 2.50 3.40
C LYS A 87 27.71 1.13 3.87
N LYS A 88 28.33 0.07 3.37
CA LYS A 88 28.05 -1.34 3.76
C LYS A 88 26.56 -1.71 3.69
N GLY A 89 25.83 -1.29 2.62
CA GLY A 89 24.41 -1.57 2.44
C GLY A 89 23.47 -0.74 3.33
N TYR A 90 23.99 0.24 4.07
CA TYR A 90 23.21 1.18 4.88
C TYR A 90 23.25 2.58 4.31
N ILE A 91 22.10 3.23 4.30
CA ILE A 91 21.98 4.65 4.04
C ILE A 91 22.07 5.39 5.38
N ASN A 92 23.06 6.24 5.49
CA ASN A 92 23.27 7.14 6.62
C ASN A 92 22.80 8.52 6.21
N ILE A 93 21.83 9.10 6.92
CA ILE A 93 21.27 10.41 6.60
C ILE A 93 21.48 11.34 7.79
N LEU A 94 21.90 12.56 7.52
CA LEU A 94 22.23 13.57 8.53
C LEU A 94 21.72 14.95 8.10
N ALA A 95 20.98 15.59 9.00
CA ALA A 95 20.69 17.01 9.02
C ALA A 95 21.41 17.62 10.23
N LYS A 96 22.61 18.21 10.04
CA LYS A 96 23.52 18.64 11.11
C LYS A 96 22.84 19.50 12.20
N ASN A 97 21.91 20.37 11.78
CA ASN A 97 21.16 21.26 12.69
C ASN A 97 19.65 20.99 12.64
N GLY A 98 19.26 19.70 12.51
CA GLY A 98 17.89 19.31 12.28
C GLY A 98 17.42 19.53 10.84
N THR A 99 16.24 19.00 10.53
CA THR A 99 15.61 19.23 9.22
C THR A 99 15.13 20.68 9.12
N LYS A 100 15.26 21.26 7.91
CA LYS A 100 14.78 22.62 7.61
C LYS A 100 13.61 22.56 6.64
N GLY A 101 12.72 23.52 6.71
CA GLY A 101 11.67 23.71 5.73
C GLY A 101 12.23 23.83 4.32
N GLY A 102 11.45 23.41 3.32
CA GLY A 102 11.90 23.41 1.95
C GLY A 102 10.78 23.15 0.95
N TYR A 103 11.11 23.17 -0.31
CA TYR A 103 10.18 22.88 -1.41
C TYR A 103 10.59 21.61 -2.13
N TYR A 104 9.63 20.69 -2.30
CA TYR A 104 9.82 19.51 -3.13
C TYR A 104 8.57 19.16 -3.93
N ARG A 105 8.77 18.93 -5.23
CA ARG A 105 7.76 18.39 -6.13
C ARG A 105 8.15 16.97 -6.51
N PHE A 106 7.29 16.00 -6.23
CA PHE A 106 7.50 14.61 -6.66
C PHE A 106 7.39 14.53 -8.19
N PRO A 107 8.39 13.93 -8.89
CA PRO A 107 8.31 13.67 -10.34
C PRO A 107 7.13 12.75 -10.68
N LYS A 108 6.94 11.71 -9.86
CA LYS A 108 5.78 10.79 -9.88
C LYS A 108 5.18 10.69 -8.48
N VAL A 109 3.87 10.45 -8.41
CA VAL A 109 3.19 10.24 -7.13
C VAL A 109 3.81 9.04 -6.41
N SER A 110 4.20 9.23 -5.14
CA SER A 110 4.82 8.20 -4.31
C SER A 110 4.20 8.19 -2.92
N VAL A 111 3.55 7.10 -2.55
CA VAL A 111 2.89 6.92 -1.24
C VAL A 111 3.90 7.00 -0.11
N THR A 112 4.89 6.11 -0.11
CA THR A 112 5.90 6.06 0.96
C THR A 112 6.85 7.27 0.93
N GLY A 113 7.13 7.83 -0.26
CA GLY A 113 7.89 9.07 -0.39
C GLY A 113 7.16 10.25 0.27
N THR A 114 5.87 10.42 -0.03
CA THR A 114 5.02 11.44 0.59
C THR A 114 4.99 11.29 2.10
N SER A 115 4.69 10.10 2.61
CA SER A 115 4.63 9.83 4.05
C SER A 115 5.95 10.13 4.75
N ASN A 116 7.08 9.73 4.16
CA ASN A 116 8.40 9.99 4.72
C ASN A 116 8.75 11.49 4.79
N LEU A 117 8.43 12.24 3.73
CA LEU A 117 8.68 13.68 3.73
C LEU A 117 7.77 14.43 4.70
N ILE A 118 6.52 14.01 4.85
CA ILE A 118 5.61 14.54 5.89
C ILE A 118 6.23 14.31 7.27
N LEU A 119 6.63 13.07 7.58
CA LEU A 119 7.22 12.72 8.88
C LEU A 119 8.50 13.50 9.17
N ALA A 120 9.35 13.74 8.17
CA ALA A 120 10.57 14.52 8.34
C ALA A 120 10.31 16.02 8.48
N SER A 121 9.15 16.52 8.00
CA SER A 121 8.85 17.94 7.92
C SER A 121 8.07 18.49 9.11
N VAL A 122 7.32 17.63 9.83
CA VAL A 122 6.44 18.10 10.92
C VAL A 122 7.18 18.73 12.09
N LEU A 123 8.46 18.39 12.28
CA LEU A 123 9.33 18.98 13.29
C LEU A 123 10.47 19.81 12.68
N ALA A 124 10.44 20.07 11.37
CA ALA A 124 11.46 20.84 10.68
C ALA A 124 11.41 22.33 11.06
N ASN A 125 12.55 23.00 11.09
CA ASN A 125 12.58 24.45 11.28
C ASN A 125 12.12 25.16 10.01
N GLY A 126 10.98 25.88 10.08
CA GLY A 126 10.39 26.62 8.97
C GLY A 126 9.23 25.89 8.28
N ILE A 127 8.98 26.27 7.03
CA ILE A 127 7.83 25.82 6.24
C ILE A 127 8.28 24.86 5.15
N THR A 128 7.62 23.70 5.04
CA THR A 128 7.81 22.76 3.93
C THR A 128 6.62 22.79 3.00
N THR A 129 6.87 22.91 1.69
CA THR A 129 5.84 22.77 0.66
C THR A 129 6.11 21.51 -0.16
N LEU A 130 5.17 20.58 -0.16
CA LEU A 130 5.24 19.35 -0.94
C LEU A 130 4.18 19.40 -2.05
N LYS A 131 4.61 19.19 -3.32
CA LYS A 131 3.72 19.12 -4.48
C LYS A 131 3.73 17.74 -5.14
N ASN A 132 2.65 17.44 -5.86
CA ASN A 132 2.40 16.14 -6.51
C ASN A 132 2.48 14.97 -5.52
N ILE A 133 1.96 15.20 -4.32
CA ILE A 133 1.92 14.20 -3.24
C ILE A 133 0.91 13.09 -3.55
N SER A 134 1.08 11.94 -2.90
CA SER A 134 0.05 10.93 -2.79
C SER A 134 -1.10 11.42 -1.90
N ILE A 135 -2.32 11.14 -2.32
CA ILE A 135 -3.56 11.43 -1.56
C ILE A 135 -4.36 10.16 -1.29
N GLU A 136 -3.70 9.02 -1.29
CA GLU A 136 -4.28 7.75 -0.88
C GLU A 136 -4.85 7.86 0.55
N PRO A 137 -5.96 7.17 0.85
CA PRO A 137 -6.62 7.24 2.16
C PRO A 137 -5.67 7.04 3.35
N GLU A 138 -4.72 6.12 3.23
CA GLU A 138 -3.70 5.84 4.25
C GLU A 138 -2.72 7.00 4.48
N VAL A 139 -2.45 7.83 3.46
CA VAL A 139 -1.64 9.05 3.59
C VAL A 139 -2.44 10.15 4.27
N LEU A 140 -3.71 10.28 3.92
CA LEU A 140 -4.60 11.24 4.57
C LEU A 140 -4.85 10.87 6.03
N ASP A 141 -4.92 9.58 6.35
CA ASP A 141 -5.02 9.09 7.73
C ASP A 141 -3.75 9.41 8.54
N LEU A 142 -2.55 9.24 7.95
CA LEU A 142 -1.30 9.70 8.55
C LEU A 142 -1.32 11.22 8.82
N ILE A 143 -1.80 12.03 7.88
CA ILE A 143 -1.92 13.47 8.07
C ILE A 143 -2.88 13.77 9.22
N LYS A 144 -4.04 13.11 9.30
CA LYS A 144 -5.00 13.24 10.40
C LYS A 144 -4.37 12.85 11.73
N PHE A 145 -3.66 11.72 11.78
CA PHE A 145 -2.92 11.28 12.96
C PHE A 145 -1.95 12.37 13.44
N LEU A 146 -1.13 12.91 12.56
CA LEU A 146 -0.15 13.93 12.91
C LEU A 146 -0.80 15.25 13.36
N LYS A 147 -1.89 15.67 12.70
CA LYS A 147 -2.66 16.87 13.10
C LYS A 147 -3.28 16.74 14.47
N ASN A 148 -3.82 15.57 14.81
CA ASN A 148 -4.34 15.30 16.15
C ASN A 148 -3.24 15.36 17.22
N GLY A 149 -1.98 15.05 16.85
CA GLY A 149 -0.81 15.23 17.69
C GLY A 149 -0.26 16.67 17.74
N GLY A 150 -0.89 17.62 17.04
CA GLY A 150 -0.48 19.02 17.03
C GLY A 150 0.33 19.47 15.81
N ALA A 151 0.48 18.63 14.79
CA ALA A 151 1.14 19.04 13.54
C ALA A 151 0.30 20.05 12.76
N LYS A 152 0.95 21.06 12.18
CA LYS A 152 0.32 22.11 11.36
C LYS A 152 0.49 21.78 9.87
N ILE A 153 -0.48 21.05 9.31
CA ILE A 153 -0.48 20.60 7.92
C ILE A 153 -1.75 21.10 7.22
N TYR A 154 -1.59 21.81 6.11
CA TYR A 154 -2.69 22.42 5.36
C TYR A 154 -2.61 22.01 3.88
N SER A 155 -3.75 21.63 3.31
CA SER A 155 -3.89 21.45 1.87
C SER A 155 -3.98 22.81 1.20
N THR A 156 -3.18 23.03 0.17
CA THR A 156 -3.15 24.28 -0.62
C THR A 156 -3.42 24.03 -2.10
N GLY A 157 -3.89 22.84 -2.43
CA GLY A 157 -4.26 22.41 -3.77
C GLY A 157 -4.48 20.89 -3.81
N LYS A 158 -4.99 20.37 -4.92
CA LYS A 158 -5.43 18.97 -5.06
C LYS A 158 -4.38 17.93 -4.62
N ARG A 159 -3.08 18.18 -4.88
CA ARG A 159 -1.94 17.33 -4.48
C ARG A 159 -0.81 18.19 -3.92
N THR A 160 -1.16 19.20 -3.13
CA THR A 160 -0.20 20.14 -2.55
C THR A 160 -0.51 20.37 -1.09
N ILE A 161 0.50 20.27 -0.24
CA ILE A 161 0.40 20.60 1.19
C ILE A 161 1.52 21.54 1.59
N LYS A 162 1.20 22.39 2.57
CA LYS A 162 2.17 23.18 3.35
C LYS A 162 2.20 22.63 4.77
N ILE A 163 3.40 22.42 5.30
CA ILE A 163 3.68 21.90 6.64
C ILE A 163 4.49 22.98 7.37
N TYR A 164 3.95 23.48 8.45
CA TYR A 164 4.63 24.38 9.38
C TYR A 164 5.25 23.54 10.47
N GLY A 165 6.56 23.55 10.60
CA GLY A 165 7.24 22.76 11.62
C GLY A 165 6.84 23.22 13.02
N VAL A 166 6.67 22.23 13.94
CA VAL A 166 6.32 22.48 15.34
C VAL A 166 7.43 21.97 16.26
N LYS A 167 7.55 22.54 17.46
CA LYS A 167 8.60 22.16 18.43
C LYS A 167 8.41 20.73 18.96
N LYS A 168 7.17 20.26 19.11
CA LYS A 168 6.83 18.92 19.61
C LYS A 168 5.49 18.44 19.09
N LEU A 169 5.30 17.12 19.12
CA LEU A 169 4.02 16.45 18.92
C LEU A 169 3.58 15.81 20.24
N ASN A 170 2.28 15.80 20.50
CA ASN A 170 1.68 15.22 21.67
C ASN A 170 1.15 13.81 21.38
N GLY A 171 1.15 12.95 22.40
CA GLY A 171 0.49 11.64 22.35
C GLY A 171 -1.03 11.81 22.34
N HIS A 172 -1.72 10.95 21.57
CA HIS A 172 -3.18 10.97 21.49
C HIS A 172 -3.71 9.60 21.06
N LYS A 173 -5.04 9.44 21.12
CA LYS A 173 -5.72 8.27 20.55
C LYS A 173 -6.02 8.52 19.08
N HIS A 174 -5.87 7.47 18.28
CA HIS A 174 -6.22 7.48 16.86
C HIS A 174 -6.85 6.15 16.48
N GLU A 175 -7.92 6.19 15.74
CA GLU A 175 -8.53 5.03 15.12
C GLU A 175 -8.04 4.95 13.68
N VAL A 176 -7.31 3.86 13.37
CA VAL A 176 -6.79 3.61 12.03
C VAL A 176 -7.94 3.24 11.11
N ILE A 177 -7.95 3.80 9.91
CA ILE A 177 -8.97 3.46 8.90
C ILE A 177 -8.94 1.99 8.51
N GLY A 178 -10.09 1.46 8.06
CA GLY A 178 -10.16 0.10 7.50
C GLY A 178 -9.29 -0.03 6.24
N ASP A 179 -8.65 -1.20 6.07
CA ASP A 179 -7.80 -1.49 4.91
C ASP A 179 -8.66 -1.72 3.66
N ARG A 180 -8.57 -0.78 2.71
CA ARG A 180 -9.31 -0.86 1.45
C ARG A 180 -8.87 -1.99 0.54
N ILE A 181 -7.60 -2.40 0.62
CA ILE A 181 -7.07 -3.48 -0.22
C ILE A 181 -7.52 -4.83 0.32
N GLU A 182 -7.50 -5.00 1.65
CA GLU A 182 -8.07 -6.18 2.31
C GLU A 182 -9.57 -6.29 2.01
N ALA A 183 -10.33 -5.19 2.16
CA ALA A 183 -11.75 -5.14 1.84
C ALA A 183 -12.02 -5.56 0.38
N PHE A 184 -11.25 -5.04 -0.57
CA PHE A 184 -11.36 -5.42 -1.98
C PHE A 184 -11.07 -6.90 -2.22
N SER A 185 -10.09 -7.49 -1.52
CA SER A 185 -9.76 -8.91 -1.63
C SER A 185 -10.95 -9.79 -1.23
N TYR A 186 -11.64 -9.46 -0.12
CA TYR A 186 -12.87 -10.16 0.29
C TYR A 186 -14.03 -9.96 -0.69
N LEU A 187 -14.19 -8.77 -1.26
CA LEU A 187 -15.20 -8.55 -2.29
C LEU A 187 -14.91 -9.40 -3.54
N CYS A 188 -13.65 -9.52 -3.94
CA CYS A 188 -13.22 -10.40 -5.03
C CYS A 188 -13.50 -11.87 -4.74
N THR A 189 -13.39 -12.32 -3.48
CA THR A 189 -13.75 -13.69 -3.10
C THR A 189 -15.21 -13.99 -3.47
N ALA A 190 -16.14 -13.15 -3.06
CA ALA A 190 -17.55 -13.34 -3.41
C ALA A 190 -17.81 -13.19 -4.92
N ALA A 191 -17.07 -12.30 -5.59
CA ALA A 191 -17.22 -12.10 -7.03
C ALA A 191 -16.80 -13.34 -7.84
N ILE A 192 -15.70 -14.00 -7.46
CA ILE A 192 -15.17 -15.16 -8.20
C ILE A 192 -15.90 -16.48 -7.89
N THR A 193 -16.42 -16.62 -6.65
CA THR A 193 -17.08 -17.85 -6.16
C THR A 193 -18.60 -17.82 -6.24
N ASN A 194 -19.22 -16.86 -6.93
CA ASN A 194 -20.67 -16.66 -6.99
C ASN A 194 -21.32 -16.45 -5.61
N GLY A 195 -20.59 -15.82 -4.70
CA GLY A 195 -20.97 -15.69 -3.31
C GLY A 195 -21.64 -14.36 -2.95
N LYS A 196 -21.96 -14.24 -1.67
CA LYS A 196 -22.42 -13.01 -1.03
C LYS A 196 -21.51 -12.72 0.16
N ILE A 197 -21.10 -11.44 0.31
CA ILE A 197 -20.28 -10.98 1.43
C ILE A 197 -20.67 -9.58 1.87
N LYS A 198 -20.53 -9.31 3.16
CA LYS A 198 -20.61 -7.98 3.74
C LYS A 198 -19.30 -7.66 4.45
N VAL A 199 -18.68 -6.55 4.07
CA VAL A 199 -17.46 -6.03 4.70
C VAL A 199 -17.84 -4.79 5.51
N ASP A 200 -17.63 -4.87 6.82
CA ASP A 200 -17.94 -3.79 7.77
C ASP A 200 -16.68 -2.99 8.14
N LYS A 201 -16.90 -1.82 8.76
CA LYS A 201 -15.84 -0.90 9.23
C LYS A 201 -14.90 -0.41 8.13
N ILE A 202 -15.43 -0.24 6.94
CA ILE A 202 -14.73 0.31 5.78
C ILE A 202 -15.47 1.52 5.24
N ASN A 203 -14.76 2.57 4.88
CA ASN A 203 -15.33 3.70 4.18
C ASN A 203 -15.41 3.40 2.68
N PRO A 204 -16.59 3.25 2.07
CA PRO A 204 -16.72 2.93 0.65
C PRO A 204 -16.08 3.96 -0.30
N LYS A 205 -15.95 5.21 0.14
CA LYS A 205 -15.30 6.27 -0.65
C LYS A 205 -13.80 5.99 -0.89
N HIS A 206 -13.19 5.12 -0.08
CA HIS A 206 -11.79 4.71 -0.27
C HIS A 206 -11.61 3.67 -1.38
N LEU A 207 -12.72 3.08 -1.90
CA LEU A 207 -12.74 2.07 -2.96
C LEU A 207 -13.57 2.49 -4.19
N GLY A 208 -13.73 3.79 -4.44
CA GLY A 208 -14.65 4.27 -5.47
C GLY A 208 -14.39 3.69 -6.86
N ALA A 209 -13.14 3.63 -7.30
CA ALA A 209 -12.77 3.07 -8.59
C ALA A 209 -12.97 1.55 -8.63
N GLU A 210 -12.57 0.85 -7.57
CA GLU A 210 -12.68 -0.61 -7.41
C GLU A 210 -14.14 -1.06 -7.42
N LEU A 211 -15.00 -0.38 -6.66
CA LEU A 211 -16.43 -0.67 -6.60
C LEU A 211 -17.12 -0.40 -7.94
N LYS A 212 -16.69 0.67 -8.65
CA LYS A 212 -17.19 0.94 -10.01
C LYS A 212 -16.86 -0.20 -10.96
N VAL A 213 -15.63 -0.72 -10.92
CA VAL A 213 -15.21 -1.86 -11.74
C VAL A 213 -16.04 -3.11 -11.42
N LEU A 214 -16.18 -3.46 -10.12
CA LEU A 214 -16.98 -4.63 -9.71
C LEU A 214 -18.46 -4.51 -10.14
N LYS A 215 -19.05 -3.32 -10.07
CA LYS A 215 -20.40 -3.07 -10.61
C LYS A 215 -20.46 -3.26 -12.12
N ASN A 216 -19.50 -2.70 -12.85
CA ASN A 216 -19.46 -2.78 -14.32
C ASN A 216 -19.33 -4.21 -14.82
N ILE A 217 -18.59 -5.07 -14.10
CA ILE A 217 -18.48 -6.50 -14.45
C ILE A 217 -19.69 -7.33 -13.99
N GLY A 218 -20.74 -6.71 -13.42
CA GLY A 218 -22.01 -7.36 -13.13
C GLY A 218 -22.23 -7.75 -11.66
N CYS A 219 -21.39 -7.33 -10.72
CA CYS A 219 -21.65 -7.55 -9.31
C CYS A 219 -22.70 -6.58 -8.77
N ASN A 220 -23.66 -7.09 -8.02
CA ASN A 220 -24.61 -6.26 -7.28
C ASN A 220 -23.97 -5.79 -5.98
N ILE A 221 -23.81 -4.47 -5.84
CA ILE A 221 -23.11 -3.88 -4.69
C ILE A 221 -24.01 -2.86 -4.00
N LYS A 222 -24.25 -3.08 -2.71
CA LYS A 222 -24.89 -2.12 -1.82
C LYS A 222 -23.82 -1.48 -0.93
N VAL A 223 -23.88 -0.16 -0.78
CA VAL A 223 -22.96 0.59 0.09
C VAL A 223 -23.74 1.31 1.17
N SER A 224 -23.21 1.31 2.38
CA SER A 224 -23.68 2.09 3.53
C SER A 224 -22.57 3.03 4.00
N LYS A 225 -22.80 3.78 5.05
CA LYS A 225 -21.81 4.75 5.57
C LYS A 225 -20.45 4.08 5.90
N SER A 226 -20.47 2.85 6.40
CA SER A 226 -19.27 2.14 6.89
C SER A 226 -19.24 0.65 6.51
N SER A 227 -20.00 0.25 5.50
CA SER A 227 -20.01 -1.13 5.01
C SER A 227 -20.26 -1.23 3.53
N ILE A 228 -19.83 -2.34 2.95
CA ILE A 228 -20.03 -2.71 1.55
C ILE A 228 -20.56 -4.13 1.53
N GLU A 229 -21.67 -4.35 0.86
CA GLU A 229 -22.22 -5.67 0.58
C GLU A 229 -22.11 -5.96 -0.90
N LEU A 230 -21.55 -7.10 -1.27
CA LEU A 230 -21.47 -7.60 -2.63
C LEU A 230 -22.27 -8.92 -2.69
N ASN A 231 -23.11 -9.03 -3.71
CA ASN A 231 -23.81 -10.24 -4.08
C ASN A 231 -23.65 -10.46 -5.58
N LYS A 232 -23.00 -11.56 -5.95
CA LYS A 232 -22.87 -11.93 -7.36
C LYS A 232 -24.02 -12.85 -7.74
N LYS A 233 -24.84 -12.43 -8.71
CA LYS A 233 -25.98 -13.23 -9.24
C LYS A 233 -25.81 -13.61 -10.71
N ASN A 234 -25.11 -12.77 -11.49
CA ASN A 234 -25.03 -12.91 -12.95
C ASN A 234 -23.62 -13.32 -13.39
N LYS A 235 -23.47 -13.81 -14.64
CA LYS A 235 -22.15 -13.99 -15.25
C LYS A 235 -21.34 -12.70 -15.20
N LEU A 236 -20.05 -12.82 -14.97
CA LEU A 236 -19.15 -11.66 -14.99
C LEU A 236 -18.92 -11.19 -16.42
N LYS A 237 -19.05 -9.88 -16.64
CA LYS A 237 -18.77 -9.24 -17.93
C LYS A 237 -17.28 -8.90 -18.06
N PRO A 238 -16.73 -8.88 -19.26
CA PRO A 238 -15.37 -8.41 -19.49
C PRO A 238 -15.27 -6.90 -19.24
N THR A 239 -14.04 -6.43 -18.97
CA THR A 239 -13.79 -5.01 -18.72
C THR A 239 -12.42 -4.57 -19.21
N LYS A 240 -12.24 -3.25 -19.35
CA LYS A 240 -10.95 -2.63 -19.61
C LYS A 240 -10.63 -1.69 -18.46
N ILE A 241 -9.50 -1.90 -17.79
CA ILE A 241 -9.04 -1.03 -16.69
C ILE A 241 -7.59 -0.61 -16.89
N LYS A 242 -7.27 0.53 -16.26
CA LYS A 242 -5.92 1.05 -16.15
C LYS A 242 -5.66 1.41 -14.70
N THR A 243 -4.55 0.92 -14.14
CA THR A 243 -4.15 1.30 -12.79
C THR A 243 -3.70 2.75 -12.75
N ALA A 244 -3.99 3.44 -11.66
CA ALA A 244 -3.58 4.82 -11.45
C ALA A 244 -3.53 5.15 -9.94
N PRO A 245 -2.77 6.18 -9.54
CA PRO A 245 -2.82 6.70 -8.18
C PRO A 245 -4.25 7.11 -7.79
N PHE A 246 -4.58 6.98 -6.52
CA PHE A 246 -5.89 7.36 -5.98
C PHE A 246 -6.32 8.78 -6.47
N PRO A 247 -7.58 8.97 -6.89
CA PRO A 247 -8.73 8.05 -6.80
C PRO A 247 -8.90 7.06 -7.96
N GLY A 248 -7.86 6.79 -8.76
CA GLY A 248 -7.87 5.77 -9.79
C GLY A 248 -7.84 4.36 -9.21
N PHE A 249 -7.90 3.34 -10.10
CA PHE A 249 -7.87 1.94 -9.69
C PHE A 249 -6.49 1.57 -9.12
N ALA A 250 -6.48 1.08 -7.87
CA ALA A 250 -5.24 0.81 -7.15
C ALA A 250 -4.47 -0.37 -7.76
N THR A 251 -3.16 -0.19 -7.99
CA THR A 251 -2.27 -1.27 -8.45
C THR A 251 -2.29 -2.48 -7.51
N ASP A 252 -2.50 -2.28 -6.20
CA ASP A 252 -2.58 -3.36 -5.21
C ASP A 252 -3.85 -4.21 -5.35
N CYS A 253 -4.90 -3.69 -5.96
CA CYS A 253 -6.15 -4.41 -6.25
C CYS A 253 -6.09 -5.18 -7.59
N MET A 254 -5.13 -4.85 -8.46
CA MET A 254 -5.08 -5.40 -9.82
C MET A 254 -4.92 -6.93 -9.86
N PRO A 255 -4.03 -7.57 -9.08
CA PRO A 255 -3.88 -9.04 -9.14
C PRO A 255 -5.15 -9.78 -8.76
N MET A 256 -5.91 -9.32 -7.73
CA MET A 256 -7.17 -9.92 -7.33
C MET A 256 -8.24 -9.74 -8.41
N LEU A 257 -8.32 -8.55 -9.02
CA LEU A 257 -9.22 -8.35 -10.16
C LEU A 257 -8.85 -9.25 -11.36
N MET A 258 -7.55 -9.44 -11.63
CA MET A 258 -7.10 -10.34 -12.70
C MET A 258 -7.61 -11.77 -12.46
N ALA A 259 -7.54 -12.27 -11.23
CA ALA A 259 -8.12 -13.57 -10.87
C ALA A 259 -9.64 -13.60 -11.10
N VAL A 260 -10.39 -12.59 -10.68
CA VAL A 260 -11.84 -12.49 -10.91
C VAL A 260 -12.17 -12.51 -12.40
N LEU A 261 -11.40 -11.81 -13.23
CA LEU A 261 -11.63 -11.72 -14.67
C LEU A 261 -11.35 -13.02 -15.43
N THR A 262 -10.65 -14.01 -14.82
CA THR A 262 -10.53 -15.35 -15.42
C THR A 262 -11.88 -16.07 -15.53
N LYS A 263 -12.90 -15.62 -14.79
CA LYS A 263 -14.27 -16.15 -14.80
C LYS A 263 -15.26 -15.23 -15.55
N SER A 264 -14.77 -14.22 -16.28
CA SER A 264 -15.63 -13.32 -17.06
C SER A 264 -16.01 -13.93 -18.41
N ASP A 265 -17.16 -13.54 -18.95
CA ASP A 265 -17.63 -13.97 -20.27
C ASP A 265 -17.05 -13.06 -21.37
N GLY A 266 -15.84 -13.37 -21.83
CA GLY A 266 -15.15 -12.64 -22.89
C GLY A 266 -13.77 -12.12 -22.55
N LYS A 267 -13.25 -11.18 -23.34
CA LYS A 267 -11.90 -10.63 -23.25
C LYS A 267 -11.84 -9.37 -22.38
N SER A 268 -11.06 -9.42 -21.31
CA SER A 268 -10.74 -8.27 -20.48
C SER A 268 -9.32 -7.77 -20.73
N LYS A 269 -9.08 -6.47 -20.52
CA LYS A 269 -7.77 -5.83 -20.66
C LYS A 269 -7.40 -5.06 -19.40
N ILE A 270 -6.21 -5.32 -18.87
CA ILE A 270 -5.62 -4.58 -17.74
C ILE A 270 -4.34 -3.89 -18.20
N GLU A 271 -4.23 -2.59 -18.00
CA GLU A 271 -3.00 -1.81 -18.20
C GLU A 271 -2.43 -1.41 -16.84
N GLU A 272 -1.26 -1.95 -16.48
CA GLU A 272 -0.54 -1.61 -15.26
C GLU A 272 0.44 -0.47 -15.51
N THR A 273 0.29 0.65 -14.78
CA THR A 273 1.09 1.86 -15.01
C THR A 273 2.03 2.23 -13.86
N ILE A 274 1.96 1.49 -12.75
CA ILE A 274 2.68 1.82 -11.51
C ILE A 274 3.91 0.93 -11.33
N PHE A 275 3.76 -0.40 -11.52
CA PHE A 275 4.84 -1.36 -11.30
C PHE A 275 5.00 -2.30 -12.49
N SER A 276 6.21 -2.36 -13.05
CA SER A 276 6.53 -3.20 -14.21
C SER A 276 6.28 -4.71 -13.99
N ASN A 277 6.53 -5.20 -12.77
CA ASN A 277 6.43 -6.63 -12.44
C ASN A 277 5.19 -6.98 -11.62
N ARG A 278 4.04 -6.33 -11.90
CA ARG A 278 2.83 -6.55 -11.10
C ARG A 278 2.06 -7.83 -11.46
N TYR A 279 2.38 -8.43 -12.58
CA TYR A 279 1.69 -9.60 -13.11
C TYR A 279 2.21 -10.94 -12.58
N MET A 280 2.89 -10.97 -11.43
CA MET A 280 3.52 -12.17 -10.87
C MET A 280 2.54 -13.32 -10.55
N ALA A 281 1.24 -13.03 -10.36
CA ALA A 281 0.22 -14.06 -10.19
C ALA A 281 -0.20 -14.73 -11.50
N ALA A 282 0.06 -14.12 -12.66
CA ALA A 282 -0.46 -14.61 -13.93
C ALA A 282 0.06 -16.02 -14.30
N PRO A 283 1.36 -16.36 -14.15
CA PRO A 283 1.85 -17.72 -14.44
C PRO A 283 1.13 -18.79 -13.62
N GLU A 284 0.84 -18.51 -12.34
CA GLU A 284 0.18 -19.46 -11.46
C GLU A 284 -1.32 -19.62 -11.80
N LEU A 285 -1.98 -18.52 -12.18
CA LEU A 285 -3.35 -18.61 -12.70
C LEU A 285 -3.41 -19.37 -14.03
N VAL A 286 -2.39 -19.24 -14.88
CA VAL A 286 -2.27 -20.02 -16.12
C VAL A 286 -2.09 -21.52 -15.82
N ARG A 287 -1.35 -21.89 -14.75
CA ARG A 287 -1.27 -23.30 -14.28
C ARG A 287 -2.65 -23.86 -13.90
N MET A 288 -3.55 -22.99 -13.39
CA MET A 288 -4.94 -23.36 -13.10
C MET A 288 -5.82 -23.39 -14.35
N GLY A 289 -5.27 -23.17 -15.55
CA GLY A 289 -6.02 -23.19 -16.83
C GLY A 289 -6.51 -21.81 -17.30
N ALA A 290 -6.16 -20.71 -16.63
CA ALA A 290 -6.54 -19.38 -17.09
C ALA A 290 -5.81 -18.99 -18.38
N LYS A 291 -6.50 -18.31 -19.29
CA LYS A 291 -5.93 -17.78 -20.54
C LYS A 291 -5.54 -16.32 -20.36
N ILE A 292 -4.27 -16.08 -20.02
CA ILE A 292 -3.70 -14.74 -19.78
C ILE A 292 -2.50 -14.53 -20.69
N ASN A 293 -2.52 -13.45 -21.48
CA ASN A 293 -1.40 -13.03 -22.31
C ASN A 293 -0.93 -11.65 -21.89
N ILE A 294 0.36 -11.50 -21.63
CA ILE A 294 0.98 -10.26 -21.15
C ILE A 294 1.96 -9.74 -22.22
N LYS A 295 1.75 -8.49 -22.65
CA LYS A 295 2.67 -7.75 -23.51
C LYS A 295 3.02 -6.40 -22.87
N GLY A 296 4.25 -6.25 -22.40
CA GLY A 296 4.72 -5.07 -21.68
C GLY A 296 3.87 -4.78 -20.44
N SER A 297 3.22 -3.62 -20.39
CA SER A 297 2.35 -3.20 -19.28
C SER A 297 0.89 -3.66 -19.41
N VAL A 298 0.56 -4.47 -20.41
CA VAL A 298 -0.81 -4.86 -20.71
C VAL A 298 -0.99 -6.36 -20.57
N ALA A 299 -1.98 -6.78 -19.78
CA ALA A 299 -2.49 -8.14 -19.73
C ALA A 299 -3.85 -8.23 -20.42
N VAL A 300 -4.02 -9.24 -21.26
CA VAL A 300 -5.29 -9.65 -21.85
C VAL A 300 -5.70 -10.97 -21.19
N ILE A 301 -6.87 -10.97 -20.57
CA ILE A 301 -7.45 -12.13 -19.89
C ILE A 301 -8.67 -12.58 -20.72
N VAL A 302 -8.68 -13.84 -21.12
CA VAL A 302 -9.87 -14.46 -21.73
C VAL A 302 -10.51 -15.29 -20.64
N GLY A 303 -11.77 -15.01 -20.34
CA GLY A 303 -12.47 -15.71 -19.29
C GLY A 303 -12.76 -17.16 -19.66
N GLU A 304 -12.69 -18.03 -18.67
CA GLU A 304 -12.94 -19.47 -18.76
C GLU A 304 -14.05 -19.87 -17.81
N ASN A 305 -14.87 -20.82 -18.22
CA ASN A 305 -15.94 -21.31 -17.35
C ASN A 305 -15.40 -22.09 -16.16
N MET A 306 -14.25 -22.73 -16.30
CA MET A 306 -13.66 -23.60 -15.27
C MET A 306 -12.16 -23.37 -15.15
N LEU A 307 -11.69 -23.26 -13.92
CA LEU A 307 -10.29 -23.37 -13.55
C LEU A 307 -10.09 -24.75 -12.89
N ASN A 308 -8.89 -25.30 -12.97
CA ASN A 308 -8.53 -26.59 -12.39
C ASN A 308 -7.64 -26.37 -11.17
N GLY A 309 -7.76 -27.28 -10.20
CA GLY A 309 -6.86 -27.35 -9.07
C GLY A 309 -5.41 -27.53 -9.52
N ALA A 310 -4.47 -26.89 -8.86
CA ALA A 310 -3.04 -26.96 -9.16
C ALA A 310 -2.16 -26.62 -7.97
N ASP A 311 -0.94 -27.17 -7.97
CA ASP A 311 0.13 -26.73 -7.07
C ASP A 311 0.72 -25.43 -7.53
N CYS A 312 0.65 -24.41 -6.68
CA CYS A 312 1.06 -23.04 -6.98
C CYS A 312 2.06 -22.50 -5.97
N ILE A 313 2.88 -21.55 -6.41
CA ILE A 313 3.91 -20.92 -5.58
C ILE A 313 3.60 -19.41 -5.47
N SER A 314 3.44 -18.93 -4.26
CA SER A 314 3.28 -17.49 -4.01
C SER A 314 4.63 -16.78 -4.14
N SER A 315 4.64 -15.64 -4.83
CA SER A 315 5.82 -14.80 -5.07
C SER A 315 5.84 -13.50 -4.25
N ASP A 316 4.67 -12.98 -3.92
CA ASP A 316 4.48 -11.73 -3.16
C ASP A 316 3.08 -11.66 -2.54
N LEU A 317 2.88 -10.70 -1.62
CA LEU A 317 1.63 -10.53 -0.88
C LEU A 317 0.38 -10.49 -1.77
N ARG A 318 0.39 -9.71 -2.85
CA ARG A 318 -0.81 -9.53 -3.70
C ARG A 318 -1.03 -10.69 -4.65
N SER A 319 0.06 -11.29 -5.13
CA SER A 319 0.00 -12.54 -5.90
C SER A 319 -0.56 -13.69 -5.06
N THR A 320 -0.18 -13.78 -3.77
CA THR A 320 -0.74 -14.77 -2.84
C THR A 320 -2.28 -14.72 -2.84
N PHE A 321 -2.86 -13.54 -2.63
CA PHE A 321 -4.31 -13.39 -2.62
C PHE A 321 -4.96 -13.73 -3.97
N ALA A 322 -4.34 -13.31 -5.09
CA ALA A 322 -4.85 -13.64 -6.41
C ALA A 322 -4.85 -15.14 -6.69
N ILE A 323 -3.79 -15.85 -6.29
CA ILE A 323 -3.67 -17.31 -6.44
C ILE A 323 -4.71 -18.02 -5.57
N ILE A 324 -4.89 -17.58 -4.31
CA ILE A 324 -5.93 -18.15 -3.41
C ILE A 324 -7.32 -17.95 -4.03
N LEU A 325 -7.62 -16.78 -4.62
CA LEU A 325 -8.89 -16.55 -5.31
C LEU A 325 -9.08 -17.51 -6.49
N GLY A 326 -8.03 -17.73 -7.30
CA GLY A 326 -8.04 -18.71 -8.37
C GLY A 326 -8.33 -20.12 -7.84
N ALA A 327 -7.63 -20.54 -6.79
CA ALA A 327 -7.80 -21.83 -6.14
C ALA A 327 -9.22 -22.05 -5.61
N MET A 328 -9.80 -21.02 -4.96
CA MET A 328 -11.20 -21.07 -4.47
C MET A 328 -12.24 -21.22 -5.57
N ALA A 329 -11.91 -20.82 -6.79
CA ALA A 329 -12.81 -20.91 -7.96
C ALA A 329 -12.48 -22.08 -8.89
N SER A 330 -11.47 -22.89 -8.55
CA SER A 330 -11.04 -24.06 -9.31
C SER A 330 -11.84 -25.30 -8.95
N ASN A 331 -11.93 -26.22 -9.87
CA ASN A 331 -12.42 -27.57 -9.63
C ASN A 331 -11.24 -28.48 -9.21
N GLY A 332 -11.40 -29.26 -8.14
CA GLY A 332 -10.36 -30.09 -7.56
C GLY A 332 -9.49 -29.35 -6.52
N GLU A 333 -8.47 -30.03 -6.02
CA GLU A 333 -7.60 -29.52 -4.97
C GLU A 333 -6.52 -28.58 -5.52
N SER A 334 -6.15 -27.60 -4.73
CA SER A 334 -5.02 -26.70 -4.98
C SER A 334 -4.14 -26.60 -3.74
N CYS A 335 -2.84 -26.65 -3.92
CA CYS A 335 -1.87 -26.37 -2.87
C CYS A 335 -1.12 -25.06 -3.18
N VAL A 336 -1.17 -24.10 -2.25
CA VAL A 336 -0.48 -22.83 -2.41
C VAL A 336 0.67 -22.75 -1.42
N SER A 337 1.89 -22.88 -1.89
CA SER A 337 3.10 -22.82 -1.07
C SER A 337 3.67 -21.39 -0.95
N ARG A 338 4.60 -21.18 0.00
CA ARG A 338 5.24 -19.89 0.31
C ARG A 338 4.26 -18.76 0.65
N VAL A 339 3.16 -19.07 1.33
CA VAL A 339 2.12 -18.10 1.71
C VAL A 339 2.53 -17.12 2.81
N TYR A 340 3.74 -17.23 3.35
CA TYR A 340 4.24 -16.36 4.43
C TYR A 340 4.24 -14.86 4.08
N HIS A 341 4.10 -14.51 2.80
CA HIS A 341 3.91 -13.13 2.38
C HIS A 341 2.50 -12.60 2.67
N GLY A 342 1.52 -13.50 2.86
CA GLY A 342 0.11 -13.18 3.09
C GLY A 342 -0.38 -13.40 4.53
N LEU A 343 0.52 -13.85 5.42
CA LEU A 343 0.24 -14.14 6.84
C LEU A 343 0.53 -12.95 7.76
#